data_cb627a7e4f7839df43064bb4422d8bd6
#
_entry.id   cb627a7e4f7839df43064bb4422d8bd6
#
_cell.length_a   1.000
_cell.length_b   1.000
_cell.length_c   1.000
_cell.angle_alpha   90.00
_cell.angle_beta   90.00
_cell.angle_gamma   90.00
#
_symmetry.space_group_name_H-M   'P 1'
#
loop_
_entity.id
_entity.type
_entity.pdbx_description
1 polymer ?
#
loop_
_entity_poly.entity_id
_entity_poly.type
_entity_poly.pdbx_seq_one_letter_code
_entity_poly.pdbx_strand_id
1 'polypeptide(L)'
;MLMFPDGYAANLSRGVNLGTLRVNGMKSHDYHIWIERLLPAMVRGYVPEHVWQVLAELSFFFRQLCAKEISRTIAQDLEKAAPVLLCKLEKIFPPGFFLPMQHLIVHLPSEARLGGPVQARWCYPIERCLKILRKNVEIKPKLRLPLQRHTF
;
A
#
# COMPACT_ATOMS: atom_id res chain seq x y z
N MET A 1 10.12 19.24 9.73
CA MET A 1 9.40 18.11 10.34
C MET A 1 7.96 18.18 9.88
N LEU A 2 7.49 17.20 9.09
CA LEU A 2 6.09 17.15 8.64
C LEU A 2 5.23 16.75 9.84
N MET A 3 4.42 17.66 10.33
CA MET A 3 3.42 17.39 11.36
C MET A 3 2.08 17.10 10.68
N PHE A 4 1.52 15.94 10.96
CA PHE A 4 0.15 15.61 10.53
C PHE A 4 -0.84 16.03 11.61
N PRO A 5 -2.07 16.43 11.24
CA PRO A 5 -3.14 16.66 12.20
C PRO A 5 -3.38 15.42 13.07
N ASP A 6 -3.73 15.64 14.32
CA ASP A 6 -4.01 14.56 15.27
C ASP A 6 -5.06 13.58 14.73
N GLY A 7 -4.75 12.30 14.79
CA GLY A 7 -5.64 11.22 14.31
C GLY A 7 -5.55 10.90 12.82
N TYR A 8 -4.78 11.67 12.02
CA TYR A 8 -4.67 11.45 10.58
C TYR A 8 -3.68 10.35 10.19
N ALA A 9 -2.55 10.29 10.87
CA ALA A 9 -1.53 9.25 10.68
C ALA A 9 -0.74 9.00 11.95
N ALA A 10 -0.23 7.78 12.10
CA ALA A 10 0.81 7.51 13.08
C ALA A 10 2.05 8.36 12.73
N ASN A 11 2.83 8.73 13.74
CA ASN A 11 4.07 9.49 13.53
C ASN A 11 5.04 8.68 12.65
N LEU A 12 5.08 8.99 11.35
CA LEU A 12 5.94 8.32 10.37
C LEU A 12 7.44 8.46 10.69
N SER A 13 7.81 9.49 11.46
CA SER A 13 9.20 9.69 11.86
C SER A 13 9.76 8.57 12.74
N ARG A 14 8.89 7.77 13.39
CA ARG A 14 9.34 6.61 14.20
C ARG A 14 10.02 5.52 13.36
N GLY A 15 9.64 5.41 12.08
CA GLY A 15 10.18 4.41 11.16
C GLY A 15 11.45 4.86 10.43
N VAL A 16 11.79 6.15 10.46
CA VAL A 16 12.89 6.70 9.66
C VAL A 16 14.14 6.80 10.53
N ASN A 17 15.14 6.00 10.21
CA ASN A 17 16.47 6.11 10.80
C ASN A 17 17.37 6.91 9.87
N LEU A 18 17.64 8.16 10.23
CA LEU A 18 18.47 9.08 9.44
C LEU A 18 19.95 8.66 9.38
N GLY A 19 20.45 7.96 10.40
CA GLY A 19 21.84 7.48 10.43
C GLY A 19 22.11 6.33 9.47
N THR A 20 21.12 5.43 9.29
CA THR A 20 21.25 4.27 8.40
C THR A 20 20.51 4.46 7.07
N LEU A 21 19.81 5.59 6.88
CA LEU A 21 18.95 5.88 5.73
C LEU A 21 17.93 4.75 5.46
N ARG A 22 17.44 4.11 6.52
CA ARG A 22 16.47 3.02 6.42
C ARG A 22 15.14 3.42 7.03
N VAL A 23 14.08 2.94 6.40
CA VAL A 23 12.72 3.04 6.91
C VAL A 23 12.34 1.67 7.46
N ASN A 24 12.13 1.58 8.78
CA ASN A 24 11.79 0.34 9.47
C ASN A 24 10.48 0.50 10.24
N GLY A 25 9.72 -0.59 10.37
CA GLY A 25 8.54 -0.63 11.24
C GLY A 25 7.32 0.13 10.71
N MET A 26 7.29 0.50 9.42
CA MET A 26 6.08 1.02 8.79
C MET A 26 4.99 -0.06 8.75
N LYS A 27 3.79 0.33 9.11
CA LYS A 27 2.60 -0.52 8.99
C LYS A 27 1.99 -0.36 7.60
N SER A 28 1.15 -1.31 7.19
CA SER A 28 0.49 -1.26 5.88
C SER A 28 -0.26 0.06 5.64
N HIS A 29 -0.92 0.60 6.67
CA HIS A 29 -1.59 1.89 6.59
C HIS A 29 -0.63 3.06 6.33
N ASP A 30 0.59 3.03 6.89
CA ASP A 30 1.59 4.07 6.69
C ASP A 30 2.06 4.10 5.23
N TYR A 31 2.18 2.93 4.58
CA TYR A 31 2.50 2.84 3.15
C TYR A 31 1.41 3.45 2.27
N HIS A 32 0.13 3.29 2.62
CA HIS A 32 -0.97 3.95 1.90
C HIS A 32 -0.84 5.47 1.96
N ILE A 33 -0.65 6.04 3.15
CA ILE A 33 -0.47 7.48 3.31
C ILE A 33 0.76 7.96 2.53
N TRP A 34 1.84 7.18 2.56
CA TRP A 34 3.08 7.51 1.90
C TRP A 34 2.90 7.57 0.38
N ILE A 35 2.32 6.53 -0.24
CA ILE A 35 2.14 6.47 -1.68
C ILE A 35 1.06 7.44 -2.19
N GLU A 36 -0.05 7.59 -1.45
CA GLU A 36 -1.18 8.39 -1.89
C GLU A 36 -0.96 9.90 -1.75
N ARG A 37 -0.15 10.32 -0.77
CA ARG A 37 -0.06 11.72 -0.39
C ARG A 37 1.33 12.28 -0.34
N LEU A 38 2.27 11.56 0.25
CA LEU A 38 3.60 12.10 0.54
C LEU A 38 4.55 11.96 -0.64
N LEU A 39 4.49 10.84 -1.36
CA LEU A 39 5.44 10.53 -2.42
C LEU A 39 5.60 11.68 -3.43
N PRO A 40 4.54 12.24 -4.04
CA PRO A 40 4.72 13.30 -5.04
C PRO A 40 5.33 14.57 -4.46
N ALA A 41 4.96 14.91 -3.22
CA ALA A 41 5.48 16.10 -2.56
C ALA A 41 6.95 15.95 -2.16
N MET A 42 7.34 14.77 -1.69
CA MET A 42 8.70 14.50 -1.21
C MET A 42 9.72 14.41 -2.35
N VAL A 43 9.33 13.82 -3.49
CA VAL A 43 10.26 13.64 -4.61
C VAL A 43 10.32 14.84 -5.57
N ARG A 44 9.41 15.81 -5.42
CA ARG A 44 9.40 17.00 -6.27
C ARG A 44 10.70 17.79 -6.12
N GLY A 45 11.34 18.08 -7.23
CA GLY A 45 12.63 18.79 -7.26
C GLY A 45 13.86 17.91 -7.03
N TYR A 46 13.69 16.65 -6.63
CA TYR A 46 14.80 15.69 -6.49
C TYR A 46 14.93 14.74 -7.69
N VAL A 47 13.87 14.59 -8.47
CA VAL A 47 13.85 13.76 -9.66
C VAL A 47 13.50 14.60 -10.89
N PRO A 48 13.86 14.15 -12.11
CA PRO A 48 13.45 14.81 -13.36
C PRO A 48 11.93 14.92 -13.46
N GLU A 49 11.44 15.97 -14.11
CA GLU A 49 10.01 16.27 -14.19
C GLU A 49 9.18 15.10 -14.78
N HIS A 50 9.69 14.43 -15.82
CA HIS A 50 9.00 13.28 -16.42
C HIS A 50 8.85 12.10 -15.46
N VAL A 51 9.82 11.90 -14.55
CA VAL A 51 9.74 10.87 -13.50
C VAL A 51 8.74 11.28 -12.44
N TRP A 52 8.81 12.55 -12.01
CA TRP A 52 7.88 13.09 -11.03
C TRP A 52 6.41 12.96 -11.49
N GLN A 53 6.12 13.29 -12.75
CA GLN A 53 4.78 13.18 -13.32
C GLN A 53 4.22 11.76 -13.22
N VAL A 54 5.02 10.75 -13.55
CA VAL A 54 4.57 9.34 -13.46
C VAL A 54 4.34 8.91 -12.01
N LEU A 55 5.18 9.36 -11.07
CA LEU A 55 4.98 9.09 -9.64
C LEU A 55 3.75 9.83 -9.09
N ALA A 56 3.46 11.04 -9.58
CA ALA A 56 2.25 11.78 -9.24
C ALA A 56 0.99 11.10 -9.80
N GLU A 57 1.03 10.59 -11.04
CA GLU A 57 -0.05 9.78 -11.62
C GLU A 57 -0.30 8.51 -10.80
N LEU A 58 0.76 7.82 -10.37
CA LEU A 58 0.66 6.63 -9.52
C LEU A 58 -0.02 6.96 -8.17
N SER A 59 0.36 8.06 -7.56
CA SER A 59 -0.25 8.52 -6.31
C SER A 59 -1.71 8.89 -6.49
N PHE A 60 -2.04 9.55 -7.58
CA PHE A 60 -3.42 9.90 -7.94
C PHE A 60 -4.26 8.63 -8.17
N PHE A 61 -3.72 7.65 -8.89
CA PHE A 61 -4.35 6.36 -9.15
C PHE A 61 -4.73 5.65 -7.83
N PHE A 62 -3.79 5.51 -6.91
CA PHE A 62 -4.05 4.87 -5.61
C PHE A 62 -5.03 5.67 -4.75
N ARG A 63 -4.95 6.99 -4.77
CA ARG A 63 -5.88 7.86 -4.04
C ARG A 63 -7.32 7.72 -4.53
N GLN A 64 -7.54 7.58 -5.84
CA GLN A 64 -8.85 7.33 -6.41
C GLN A 64 -9.35 5.92 -6.10
N LEU A 65 -8.48 4.93 -6.25
CA LEU A 65 -8.80 3.53 -5.98
C LEU A 65 -9.16 3.27 -4.52
N CYS A 66 -8.46 3.94 -3.59
CA CYS A 66 -8.67 3.82 -2.15
C CYS A 66 -9.67 4.85 -1.60
N ALA A 67 -10.43 5.53 -2.46
CA ALA A 67 -11.48 6.45 -2.01
C ALA A 67 -12.59 5.71 -1.26
N LYS A 68 -13.28 6.43 -0.36
CA LYS A 68 -14.42 5.88 0.40
C LYS A 68 -15.58 5.51 -0.51
N GLU A 69 -15.73 6.25 -1.59
CA GLU A 69 -16.74 6.04 -2.62
C GLU A 69 -16.05 6.01 -3.97
N ILE A 70 -16.40 5.04 -4.80
CA ILE A 70 -15.91 4.93 -6.16
C ILE A 70 -17.11 4.75 -7.09
N SER A 71 -17.25 5.65 -8.07
CA SER A 71 -18.27 5.48 -9.10
C SER A 71 -17.82 4.45 -10.14
N ARG A 72 -18.78 3.84 -10.83
CA ARG A 72 -18.47 2.89 -11.91
C ARG A 72 -17.68 3.55 -13.04
N THR A 73 -17.94 4.81 -13.33
CA THR A 73 -17.21 5.58 -14.34
C THR A 73 -15.75 5.76 -13.95
N ILE A 74 -15.47 6.19 -12.71
CA ILE A 74 -14.11 6.32 -12.20
C ILE A 74 -13.37 4.97 -12.23
N ALA A 75 -14.03 3.89 -11.82
CA ALA A 75 -13.41 2.56 -11.87
C ALA A 75 -13.06 2.12 -13.30
N GLN A 76 -13.91 2.40 -14.28
CA GLN A 76 -13.64 2.12 -15.69
C GLN A 76 -12.49 2.98 -16.25
N ASP A 77 -12.41 4.24 -15.87
CA ASP A 77 -11.33 5.13 -16.30
C ASP A 77 -9.98 4.68 -15.69
N LEU A 78 -9.98 4.27 -14.43
CA LEU A 78 -8.81 3.67 -13.78
C LEU A 78 -8.40 2.34 -14.44
N GLU A 79 -9.37 1.52 -14.88
CA GLU A 79 -9.11 0.25 -15.58
C GLU A 79 -8.38 0.49 -16.90
N LYS A 80 -8.74 1.55 -17.64
CA LYS A 80 -8.04 1.95 -18.86
C LYS A 80 -6.67 2.60 -18.58
N ALA A 81 -6.57 3.36 -17.49
CA ALA A 81 -5.35 4.07 -17.12
C ALA A 81 -4.26 3.14 -16.55
N ALA A 82 -4.64 2.05 -15.87
CA ALA A 82 -3.71 1.17 -15.18
C ALA A 82 -2.60 0.59 -16.08
N PRO A 83 -2.90 -0.02 -17.26
CA PRO A 83 -1.85 -0.54 -18.13
C PRO A 83 -0.96 0.56 -18.70
N VAL A 84 -1.50 1.73 -19.00
CA VAL A 84 -0.73 2.88 -19.48
C VAL A 84 0.25 3.36 -18.41
N LEU A 85 -0.21 3.44 -17.16
CA LEU A 85 0.61 3.82 -16.02
C LEU A 85 1.74 2.81 -15.81
N LEU A 86 1.45 1.51 -15.92
CA LEU A 86 2.47 0.46 -15.81
C LEU A 86 3.54 0.59 -16.89
N CYS A 87 3.16 0.81 -18.14
CA CYS A 87 4.10 1.06 -19.23
C CYS A 87 4.96 2.33 -19.01
N LYS A 88 4.40 3.37 -18.41
CA LYS A 88 5.18 4.57 -18.04
C LYS A 88 6.21 4.26 -16.95
N LEU A 89 5.84 3.45 -15.95
CA LEU A 89 6.75 3.00 -14.91
C LEU A 89 7.88 2.13 -15.50
N GLU A 90 7.59 1.24 -16.44
CA GLU A 90 8.58 0.39 -17.12
C GLU A 90 9.65 1.19 -17.88
N LYS A 91 9.30 2.40 -18.35
CA LYS A 91 10.28 3.29 -19.00
C LYS A 91 11.24 3.96 -18.01
N ILE A 92 10.89 3.99 -16.74
CA ILE A 92 11.64 4.69 -15.69
C ILE A 92 12.44 3.73 -14.83
N PHE A 93 11.85 2.60 -14.47
CA PHE A 93 12.45 1.63 -13.56
C PHE A 93 13.07 0.45 -14.30
N PRO A 94 14.18 -0.11 -13.78
CA PRO A 94 14.82 -1.28 -14.39
C PRO A 94 13.90 -2.52 -14.27
N PRO A 95 14.06 -3.53 -15.14
CA PRO A 95 13.22 -4.74 -15.14
C PRO A 95 13.15 -5.46 -13.80
N GLY A 96 14.22 -5.43 -13.00
CA GLY A 96 14.23 -6.05 -11.66
C GLY A 96 13.30 -5.38 -10.63
N PHE A 97 12.76 -4.22 -10.95
CA PHE A 97 11.73 -3.56 -10.13
C PHE A 97 10.37 -4.24 -10.28
N PHE A 98 10.09 -4.84 -11.44
CA PHE A 98 8.78 -5.39 -11.79
C PHE A 98 8.63 -6.82 -11.27
N LEU A 99 8.12 -6.94 -10.06
CA LEU A 99 7.68 -8.19 -9.45
C LEU A 99 6.21 -8.46 -9.83
N PRO A 100 5.70 -9.67 -9.61
CA PRO A 100 4.28 -9.99 -9.83
C PRO A 100 3.31 -9.04 -9.13
N MET A 101 3.74 -8.41 -8.03
CA MET A 101 2.92 -7.46 -7.28
C MET A 101 2.60 -6.18 -8.06
N GLN A 102 3.53 -5.68 -8.91
CA GLN A 102 3.28 -4.51 -9.74
C GLN A 102 2.27 -4.81 -10.85
N HIS A 103 2.27 -6.03 -11.36
CA HIS A 103 1.28 -6.47 -12.34
C HIS A 103 -0.15 -6.40 -11.78
N LEU A 104 -0.35 -6.60 -10.48
CA LEU A 104 -1.66 -6.52 -9.86
C LEU A 104 -2.33 -5.15 -10.02
N ILE A 105 -1.56 -4.08 -10.24
CA ILE A 105 -2.10 -2.73 -10.49
C ILE A 105 -3.13 -2.74 -11.62
N VAL A 106 -2.94 -3.57 -12.64
CA VAL A 106 -3.87 -3.68 -13.79
C VAL A 106 -5.22 -4.26 -13.37
N HIS A 107 -5.24 -5.14 -12.38
CA HIS A 107 -6.46 -5.83 -11.93
C HIS A 107 -7.24 -5.10 -10.85
N LEU A 108 -6.57 -4.24 -10.06
CA LEU A 108 -7.17 -3.56 -8.92
C LEU A 108 -8.44 -2.75 -9.26
N PRO A 109 -8.52 -2.00 -10.39
CA PRO A 109 -9.74 -1.27 -10.71
C PRO A 109 -10.94 -2.18 -11.04
N SER A 110 -10.73 -3.28 -11.74
CA SER A 110 -11.79 -4.25 -12.03
C SER A 110 -12.29 -4.93 -10.75
N GLU A 111 -11.38 -5.24 -9.82
CA GLU A 111 -11.74 -5.73 -8.49
C GLU A 111 -12.54 -4.70 -7.68
N ALA A 112 -12.17 -3.42 -7.75
CA ALA A 112 -12.91 -2.35 -7.09
C ALA A 112 -14.30 -2.15 -7.72
N ARG A 113 -14.44 -2.34 -9.03
CA ARG A 113 -15.72 -2.28 -9.74
C ARG A 113 -16.67 -3.41 -9.34
N LEU A 114 -16.13 -4.61 -9.11
CA LEU A 114 -16.91 -5.81 -8.74
C LEU A 114 -17.25 -5.82 -7.25
N GLY A 115 -16.29 -5.53 -6.42
CA GLY A 115 -16.39 -5.66 -4.96
C GLY A 115 -16.65 -4.37 -4.20
N GLY A 116 -16.76 -3.22 -4.89
CA GLY A 116 -16.93 -1.91 -4.27
C GLY A 116 -15.64 -1.33 -3.67
N PRO A 117 -15.75 -0.24 -2.91
CA PRO A 117 -14.61 0.46 -2.33
C PRO A 117 -13.68 -0.45 -1.52
N VAL A 118 -12.38 -0.34 -1.76
CA VAL A 118 -11.37 -1.19 -1.10
C VAL A 118 -11.42 -1.04 0.42
N GLN A 119 -11.73 0.15 0.93
CA GLN A 119 -11.82 0.42 2.37
C GLN A 119 -12.89 -0.44 3.08
N ALA A 120 -13.98 -0.78 2.40
CA ALA A 120 -15.02 -1.65 2.96
C ALA A 120 -14.60 -3.12 3.06
N ARG A 121 -13.55 -3.53 2.34
CA ARG A 121 -13.03 -4.90 2.24
C ARG A 121 -11.69 -5.11 2.94
N TRP A 122 -11.12 -4.07 3.53
CA TRP A 122 -9.85 -4.18 4.26
C TRP A 122 -9.98 -5.08 5.47
N CYS A 123 -8.99 -5.93 5.66
CA CYS A 123 -8.92 -6.83 6.82
C CYS A 123 -8.45 -6.13 8.11
N TYR A 124 -8.06 -4.85 8.08
CA TYR A 124 -7.56 -4.13 9.25
C TYR A 124 -8.50 -4.14 10.47
N PRO A 125 -9.84 -3.99 10.34
CA PRO A 125 -10.75 -4.09 11.47
C PRO A 125 -10.73 -5.50 12.09
N ILE A 126 -10.67 -6.53 11.24
CA ILE A 126 -10.63 -7.94 11.66
C ILE A 126 -9.31 -8.25 12.35
N GLU A 127 -8.17 -7.81 11.78
CA GLU A 127 -6.85 -7.97 12.39
C GLU A 127 -6.76 -7.29 13.75
N ARG A 128 -7.35 -6.09 13.90
CA ARG A 128 -7.44 -5.38 15.17
C ARG A 128 -8.26 -6.16 16.18
N CYS A 129 -9.41 -6.68 15.79
CA CYS A 129 -10.26 -7.52 16.62
C CYS A 129 -9.52 -8.79 17.07
N LEU A 130 -8.86 -9.50 16.15
CA LEU A 130 -8.06 -10.67 16.45
C LEU A 130 -6.90 -10.36 17.42
N LYS A 131 -6.27 -9.18 17.27
CA LYS A 131 -5.22 -8.75 18.20
C LYS A 131 -5.75 -8.52 19.62
N ILE A 132 -6.95 -7.96 19.76
CA ILE A 132 -7.62 -7.78 21.06
C ILE A 132 -7.97 -9.13 21.65
N LEU A 133 -8.56 -10.04 20.87
CA LEU A 133 -8.89 -11.39 21.30
C LEU A 133 -7.65 -12.16 21.75
N ARG A 134 -6.55 -12.09 21.02
CA ARG A 134 -5.28 -12.75 21.41
C ARG A 134 -4.70 -12.22 22.72
N LYS A 135 -4.91 -10.94 23.03
CA LYS A 135 -4.49 -10.36 24.32
C LYS A 135 -5.35 -10.84 25.48
N ASN A 136 -6.66 -11.02 25.23
CA ASN A 136 -7.62 -11.43 26.27
C ASN A 136 -7.63 -12.95 26.48
N VAL A 137 -7.33 -13.73 25.43
CA VAL A 137 -7.14 -15.17 25.53
C VAL A 137 -5.64 -15.40 25.69
N GLU A 138 -5.16 -15.64 26.90
CA GLU A 138 -3.81 -16.11 27.17
C GLU A 138 -3.61 -17.50 26.56
N ILE A 139 -3.45 -17.58 25.25
CA ILE A 139 -2.99 -18.78 24.59
C ILE A 139 -1.51 -18.87 24.89
N LYS A 140 -1.18 -19.52 26.02
CA LYS A 140 0.21 -19.94 26.29
C LYS A 140 0.70 -20.72 25.07
N PRO A 141 1.90 -20.45 24.55
CA PRO A 141 2.41 -21.08 23.32
C PRO A 141 2.83 -22.55 23.54
N LYS A 142 1.98 -23.35 24.17
CA LYS A 142 2.24 -24.76 24.54
C LYS A 142 1.67 -25.77 23.56
N LEU A 143 1.07 -25.36 22.46
CA LEU A 143 0.61 -26.26 21.41
C LEU A 143 1.44 -26.12 20.12
N ARG A 144 2.75 -26.21 20.21
CA ARG A 144 3.52 -26.74 19.08
C ARG A 144 3.41 -28.25 19.12
N LEU A 145 2.42 -28.81 18.43
CA LEU A 145 2.44 -30.22 18.07
C LEU A 145 3.72 -30.45 17.26
N PRO A 146 4.57 -31.41 17.65
CA PRO A 146 5.71 -31.77 16.83
C PRO A 146 5.16 -32.37 15.53
N LEU A 147 5.35 -31.66 14.42
CA LEU A 147 5.18 -32.23 13.09
C LEU A 147 6.21 -33.36 12.97
N GLN A 148 5.77 -34.60 13.17
CA GLN A 148 6.55 -35.77 12.81
C GLN A 148 6.81 -35.67 11.29
N ARG A 149 8.06 -35.41 10.96
CA ARG A 149 8.54 -35.61 9.59
C ARG A 149 8.52 -37.12 9.34
N HIS A 150 7.53 -37.57 8.60
CA HIS A 150 7.63 -38.88 7.96
C HIS A 150 8.62 -38.73 6.80
N THR A 151 9.84 -39.18 7.04
CA THR A 151 10.82 -39.49 5.99
C THR A 151 10.34 -40.77 5.29
N PHE A 152 10.01 -40.62 4.00
CA PHE A 152 10.00 -41.73 3.05
C PHE A 152 11.30 -41.72 2.29
#